data_5861affae9066718a82cafbdb22a3e1c
#
_entry.id   5861affae9066718a82cafbdb22a3e1c
#
_cell.length_a   1.000
_cell.length_b   1.000
_cell.length_c   1.000
_cell.angle_alpha   90.00
_cell.angle_beta   90.00
_cell.angle_gamma   90.00
#
_symmetry.space_group_name_H-M   'P 1'
#
loop_
_entity.id
_entity.type
_entity.pdbx_description
1 polymer ?
#
loop_
_entity_poly.entity_id
_entity_poly.type
_entity_poly.pdbx_seq_one_letter_code
_entity_poly.pdbx_strand_id
1 'polypeptide(L)'
;MTKTLTTAALSVASAATLFAAPAAHATTGGKTACPTPSKAEIKRSDGSKVDEPARGATAIRGVRVGHIPKGFTYGGVVTGKHDGVTEYGYQWGDDRANADPRQRSLWVRVLCWPDARRLANLKRLPVTYGTFTGDVRTATIGGRRVLTKEGDGALGDGRYVGWVERKGVVVTVMASTPLVAGLDRIVAGIRLP
;
A
#
# COMPACT_ATOMS: atom_id res chain seq x y z
N MET A 1 54.96 69.66 28.31
CA MET A 1 54.10 68.60 28.85
C MET A 1 53.46 67.89 27.65
N THR A 2 54.12 66.85 27.19
CA THR A 2 53.74 66.13 25.96
C THR A 2 53.24 64.72 26.39
N LYS A 3 51.94 64.43 26.16
CA LYS A 3 51.32 63.13 26.45
C LYS A 3 51.39 62.27 25.18
N THR A 4 52.11 61.23 25.19
CA THR A 4 52.20 60.16 24.19
C THR A 4 51.01 59.22 24.33
N LEU A 5 50.23 59.05 23.26
CA LEU A 5 49.14 58.09 23.13
C LEU A 5 49.68 56.82 22.46
N THR A 6 49.62 55.73 23.19
CA THR A 6 50.03 54.41 22.68
C THR A 6 48.77 53.74 22.07
N THR A 7 48.82 53.44 20.80
CA THR A 7 47.77 52.74 20.08
C THR A 7 48.02 51.23 20.13
N ALA A 8 47.12 50.49 20.81
CA ALA A 8 47.16 49.04 20.83
C ALA A 8 46.38 48.50 19.60
N ALA A 9 47.04 47.73 18.77
CA ALA A 9 46.46 47.04 17.67
C ALA A 9 45.89 45.68 18.13
N LEU A 10 44.55 45.52 18.05
CA LEU A 10 43.91 44.21 18.27
C LEU A 10 43.93 43.42 16.95
N SER A 11 44.64 42.32 16.92
CA SER A 11 44.61 41.34 15.86
C SER A 11 43.42 40.39 16.06
N VAL A 12 42.41 40.46 15.22
CA VAL A 12 41.29 39.51 15.23
C VAL A 12 41.68 38.30 14.35
N ALA A 13 41.93 37.17 14.99
CA ALA A 13 42.13 35.90 14.30
C ALA A 13 40.75 35.31 13.93
N SER A 14 40.42 35.33 12.64
CA SER A 14 39.21 34.68 12.11
C SER A 14 39.45 33.18 11.97
N ALA A 15 38.89 32.39 12.88
CA ALA A 15 38.81 30.95 12.74
C ALA A 15 37.73 30.57 11.74
N ALA A 16 38.15 30.12 10.58
CA ALA A 16 37.24 29.54 9.56
C ALA A 16 36.87 28.11 9.99
N THR A 17 35.67 27.96 10.54
CA THR A 17 35.08 26.66 10.78
C THR A 17 34.58 26.07 9.47
N LEU A 18 35.29 25.10 8.92
CA LEU A 18 34.84 24.27 7.80
C LEU A 18 33.70 23.38 8.29
N PHE A 19 32.45 23.74 7.99
CA PHE A 19 31.32 22.86 8.11
C PHE A 19 31.43 21.79 7.04
N ALA A 20 31.88 20.60 7.41
CA ALA A 20 31.73 19.42 6.58
C ALA A 20 30.24 19.14 6.44
N ALA A 21 29.65 19.41 5.28
CA ALA A 21 28.30 18.99 4.95
C ALA A 21 28.25 17.46 5.03
N PRO A 22 27.26 16.89 5.72
CA PRO A 22 27.08 15.44 5.70
C PRO A 22 26.86 15.02 4.25
N ALA A 23 27.69 14.10 3.78
CA ALA A 23 27.51 13.48 2.47
C ALA A 23 26.11 12.87 2.43
N ALA A 24 25.23 13.45 1.64
CA ALA A 24 23.96 12.85 1.31
C ALA A 24 24.28 11.50 0.67
N HIS A 25 24.09 10.42 1.42
CA HIS A 25 24.10 9.09 0.85
C HIS A 25 22.98 9.06 -0.19
N ALA A 26 23.37 9.24 -1.45
CA ALA A 26 22.52 8.92 -2.58
C ALA A 26 22.17 7.43 -2.42
N THR A 27 20.99 7.17 -1.91
CA THR A 27 20.39 5.86 -1.97
C THR A 27 20.30 5.54 -3.46
N THR A 28 21.26 4.76 -3.95
CA THR A 28 21.19 4.11 -5.25
C THR A 28 19.82 3.52 -5.35
N GLY A 29 19.01 4.01 -6.31
CA GLY A 29 17.65 3.56 -6.57
C GLY A 29 17.65 2.08 -6.93
N GLY A 30 17.81 1.23 -5.92
CA GLY A 30 17.55 -0.19 -6.02
C GLY A 30 16.11 -0.32 -6.52
N LYS A 31 15.92 -1.09 -7.58
CA LYS A 31 14.58 -1.51 -8.05
C LYS A 31 13.82 -1.91 -6.81
N THR A 32 12.86 -1.10 -6.39
CA THR A 32 12.09 -1.35 -5.18
C THR A 32 11.40 -2.69 -5.40
N ALA A 33 11.93 -3.73 -4.78
CA ALA A 33 11.40 -5.08 -4.95
C ALA A 33 9.92 -5.08 -4.58
N CYS A 34 9.16 -5.95 -5.21
CA CYS A 34 7.76 -6.09 -4.84
C CYS A 34 7.66 -6.46 -3.35
N PRO A 35 6.80 -5.80 -2.57
CA PRO A 35 6.66 -6.10 -1.15
C PRO A 35 6.32 -7.57 -0.94
N THR A 36 7.05 -8.23 -0.05
CA THR A 36 6.90 -9.66 0.20
C THR A 36 6.86 -9.89 1.70
N PRO A 37 5.84 -10.59 2.23
CA PRO A 37 5.85 -10.98 3.63
C PRO A 37 6.99 -11.96 3.89
N SER A 38 7.61 -11.85 5.04
CA SER A 38 8.58 -12.83 5.52
C SER A 38 7.86 -14.14 5.89
N LYS A 39 8.61 -15.26 5.93
CA LYS A 39 8.06 -16.55 6.41
C LYS A 39 7.49 -16.44 7.82
N ALA A 40 8.10 -15.61 8.68
CA ALA A 40 7.61 -15.38 10.05
C ALA A 40 6.28 -14.60 10.05
N GLU A 41 6.09 -13.65 9.14
CA GLU A 41 4.84 -12.91 8.98
C GLU A 41 3.72 -13.81 8.47
N ILE A 42 4.00 -14.65 7.48
CA ILE A 42 3.04 -15.67 7.00
C ILE A 42 2.65 -16.59 8.14
N LYS A 43 3.63 -17.17 8.85
CA LYS A 43 3.36 -18.09 9.95
C LYS A 43 2.53 -17.46 11.06
N ARG A 44 2.76 -16.17 11.39
CA ARG A 44 1.94 -15.45 12.38
C ARG A 44 0.49 -15.29 11.89
N SER A 45 0.30 -15.02 10.61
CA SER A 45 -1.02 -14.86 10.01
C SER A 45 -1.78 -16.17 9.97
N ASP A 46 -1.12 -17.26 9.56
CA ASP A 46 -1.72 -18.60 9.47
C ASP A 46 -2.02 -19.19 10.86
N GLY A 47 -1.21 -18.85 11.86
CA GLY A 47 -1.36 -19.34 13.23
C GLY A 47 -2.27 -18.50 14.11
N SER A 48 -2.61 -17.30 13.69
CA SER A 48 -3.45 -16.42 14.46
C SER A 48 -4.94 -16.77 14.19
N LYS A 49 -5.59 -17.32 15.16
CA LYS A 49 -7.05 -17.18 15.30
C LYS A 49 -7.30 -15.70 15.62
N VAL A 50 -7.07 -14.81 14.65
CA VAL A 50 -7.19 -13.39 14.90
C VAL A 50 -8.64 -13.03 14.76
N ASP A 51 -9.26 -12.90 15.87
CA ASP A 51 -10.63 -12.40 15.99
C ASP A 51 -10.69 -10.88 15.76
N GLU A 52 -9.54 -10.18 15.77
CA GLU A 52 -9.48 -8.74 15.57
C GLU A 52 -8.55 -8.36 14.42
N PRO A 53 -9.07 -7.71 13.37
CA PRO A 53 -8.25 -7.19 12.29
C PRO A 53 -7.28 -6.12 12.83
N ALA A 54 -6.01 -6.29 12.59
CA ALA A 54 -5.01 -5.31 12.98
C ALA A 54 -5.27 -3.97 12.26
N ARG A 55 -5.62 -2.93 13.01
CA ARG A 55 -5.75 -1.58 12.47
C ARG A 55 -4.39 -1.09 11.97
N GLY A 56 -4.36 -0.51 10.76
CA GLY A 56 -3.11 -0.07 10.15
C GLY A 56 -2.17 -1.22 9.85
N ALA A 57 -2.72 -2.36 9.42
CA ALA A 57 -1.99 -3.58 9.14
C ALA A 57 -0.71 -3.33 8.35
N THR A 58 0.38 -3.80 8.91
CA THR A 58 1.74 -3.72 8.36
C THR A 58 2.38 -5.10 8.28
N ALA A 59 1.57 -6.17 8.27
CA ALA A 59 2.05 -7.55 8.24
C ALA A 59 2.87 -7.85 6.98
N ILE A 60 2.61 -7.15 5.88
CA ILE A 60 3.47 -7.17 4.69
C ILE A 60 4.43 -5.99 4.78
N ARG A 61 5.71 -6.26 4.88
CA ARG A 61 6.74 -5.23 5.06
C ARG A 61 6.61 -4.12 4.01
N GLY A 62 6.45 -2.89 4.49
CA GLY A 62 6.30 -1.69 3.67
C GLY A 62 4.90 -1.46 3.10
N VAL A 63 3.97 -2.40 3.23
CA VAL A 63 2.57 -2.19 2.84
C VAL A 63 1.76 -1.77 4.06
N ARG A 64 1.15 -0.60 3.98
CA ARG A 64 0.28 -0.07 5.03
C ARG A 64 -1.13 0.15 4.50
N VAL A 65 -2.12 -0.35 5.23
CA VAL A 65 -3.54 -0.03 5.02
C VAL A 65 -3.97 0.90 6.16
N GLY A 66 -3.94 2.20 5.90
CA GLY A 66 -4.11 3.23 6.93
C GLY A 66 -5.56 3.49 7.34
N HIS A 67 -6.53 3.05 6.54
CA HIS A 67 -7.95 3.18 6.86
C HIS A 67 -8.65 1.83 6.69
N ILE A 68 -9.03 1.24 7.81
CA ILE A 68 -9.82 0.00 7.86
C ILE A 68 -11.16 0.38 8.50
N PRO A 69 -12.29 0.20 7.80
CA PRO A 69 -13.62 0.45 8.37
C PRO A 69 -13.87 -0.40 9.62
N LYS A 70 -14.70 0.09 10.52
CA LYS A 70 -15.13 -0.68 11.69
C LYS A 70 -16.09 -1.81 11.30
N GLY A 71 -16.19 -2.84 12.14
CA GLY A 71 -17.19 -3.92 12.05
C GLY A 71 -16.69 -5.18 11.38
N PHE A 72 -15.38 -5.35 11.26
CA PHE A 72 -14.76 -6.64 10.96
C PHE A 72 -14.54 -7.43 12.24
N THR A 73 -14.67 -8.73 12.17
CA THR A 73 -14.49 -9.68 13.28
C THR A 73 -13.25 -10.54 13.10
N TYR A 74 -12.79 -10.68 11.85
CA TYR A 74 -11.52 -11.37 11.56
C TYR A 74 -10.70 -10.63 10.51
N GLY A 75 -9.42 -10.95 10.45
CA GLY A 75 -8.49 -10.48 9.43
C GLY A 75 -7.31 -11.43 9.28
N GLY A 76 -6.70 -11.42 8.09
CA GLY A 76 -5.59 -12.30 7.80
C GLY A 76 -4.73 -11.79 6.65
N VAL A 77 -3.59 -12.46 6.44
CA VAL A 77 -2.73 -12.26 5.28
C VAL A 77 -2.90 -13.45 4.34
N VAL A 78 -3.14 -13.14 3.07
CA VAL A 78 -3.27 -14.14 2.01
C VAL A 78 -2.04 -14.05 1.11
N THR A 79 -1.51 -15.20 0.73
CA THR A 79 -0.39 -15.27 -0.22
C THR A 79 -0.73 -16.26 -1.33
N GLY A 80 -0.28 -15.97 -2.55
CA GLY A 80 -0.47 -16.86 -3.69
C GLY A 80 0.63 -16.67 -4.74
N LYS A 81 0.83 -17.68 -5.54
CA LYS A 81 1.72 -17.63 -6.71
C LYS A 81 1.11 -18.45 -7.83
N HIS A 82 0.86 -17.82 -8.98
CA HIS A 82 0.30 -18.46 -10.17
C HIS A 82 0.66 -17.66 -11.41
N ASP A 83 0.82 -18.30 -12.53
CA ASP A 83 0.99 -17.70 -13.87
C ASP A 83 1.98 -16.51 -13.93
N GLY A 84 3.10 -16.61 -13.21
CA GLY A 84 4.12 -15.58 -13.16
C GLY A 84 3.75 -14.37 -12.28
N VAL A 85 2.60 -14.41 -11.59
CA VAL A 85 2.19 -13.42 -10.59
C VAL A 85 2.43 -13.99 -9.20
N THR A 86 2.97 -13.14 -8.33
CA THR A 86 2.96 -13.40 -6.89
C THR A 86 2.04 -12.38 -6.24
N GLU A 87 1.10 -12.86 -5.43
CA GLU A 87 0.18 -11.98 -4.72
C GLU A 87 0.33 -12.08 -3.22
N TYR A 88 0.14 -10.95 -2.57
CA TYR A 88 0.08 -10.80 -1.13
C TYR A 88 -1.11 -9.93 -0.81
N GLY A 89 -1.86 -10.26 0.22
CA GLY A 89 -3.05 -9.51 0.51
C GLY A 89 -3.41 -9.51 1.98
N TYR A 90 -4.14 -8.47 2.36
CA TYR A 90 -4.89 -8.41 3.60
C TYR A 90 -6.34 -8.68 3.29
N GLN A 91 -6.95 -9.55 4.07
CA GLN A 91 -8.37 -9.83 4.01
C GLN A 91 -8.99 -9.56 5.37
N TRP A 92 -10.10 -8.83 5.39
CA TRP A 92 -10.93 -8.60 6.56
C TRP A 92 -12.36 -8.99 6.24
N GLY A 93 -13.03 -9.56 7.22
CA GLY A 93 -14.41 -9.97 7.09
C GLY A 93 -15.18 -9.89 8.41
N ASP A 94 -16.48 -10.11 8.31
CA ASP A 94 -17.35 -10.33 9.45
C ASP A 94 -17.99 -11.73 9.38
N ASP A 95 -18.67 -12.13 10.46
CA ASP A 95 -19.22 -13.49 10.60
C ASP A 95 -20.53 -13.70 9.80
N ARG A 96 -20.97 -12.74 9.00
CA ARG A 96 -22.16 -12.87 8.17
C ARG A 96 -21.92 -13.81 7.00
N ALA A 97 -22.96 -14.55 6.63
CA ALA A 97 -22.90 -15.37 5.42
C ALA A 97 -22.67 -14.52 4.18
N ASN A 98 -21.96 -15.06 3.18
CA ASN A 98 -21.63 -14.35 1.92
C ASN A 98 -22.89 -13.87 1.16
N ALA A 99 -24.03 -14.51 1.35
CA ALA A 99 -25.31 -14.08 0.76
C ALA A 99 -26.01 -12.94 1.53
N ASP A 100 -25.55 -12.56 2.73
CA ASP A 100 -26.12 -11.42 3.47
C ASP A 100 -25.65 -10.11 2.82
N PRO A 101 -26.54 -9.26 2.30
CA PRO A 101 -26.16 -7.99 1.67
C PRO A 101 -25.49 -7.02 2.64
N ARG A 102 -25.54 -7.27 3.93
CA ARG A 102 -24.84 -6.50 4.98
C ARG A 102 -23.45 -7.05 5.30
N GLN A 103 -23.07 -8.19 4.72
CA GLN A 103 -21.75 -8.76 4.92
C GLN A 103 -20.66 -7.75 4.56
N ARG A 104 -19.66 -7.64 5.43
CA ARG A 104 -18.52 -6.76 5.25
C ARG A 104 -17.31 -7.59 4.90
N SER A 105 -16.79 -7.41 3.72
CA SER A 105 -15.58 -8.05 3.25
C SER A 105 -14.70 -7.00 2.55
N LEU A 106 -13.44 -6.96 2.93
CA LEU A 106 -12.43 -6.11 2.32
C LEU A 106 -11.21 -6.96 2.02
N TRP A 107 -10.77 -6.94 0.78
CA TRP A 107 -9.53 -7.59 0.38
C TRP A 107 -8.63 -6.58 -0.33
N VAL A 108 -7.45 -6.32 0.22
CA VAL A 108 -6.42 -5.47 -0.38
C VAL A 108 -5.27 -6.36 -0.81
N ARG A 109 -4.99 -6.43 -2.10
CA ARG A 109 -3.92 -7.26 -2.66
C ARG A 109 -2.84 -6.41 -3.31
N VAL A 110 -1.59 -6.83 -3.11
CA VAL A 110 -0.43 -6.36 -3.86
C VAL A 110 0.04 -7.49 -4.76
N LEU A 111 0.05 -7.27 -6.05
CA LEU A 111 0.43 -8.25 -7.05
C LEU A 111 1.74 -7.84 -7.70
N CYS A 112 2.70 -8.75 -7.65
CA CYS A 112 3.97 -8.63 -8.35
C CYS A 112 3.82 -9.27 -9.72
N TRP A 113 3.64 -8.45 -10.74
CA TRP A 113 3.45 -8.90 -12.11
C TRP A 113 4.34 -8.08 -13.06
N PRO A 114 5.40 -8.66 -13.63
CA PRO A 114 6.39 -7.95 -14.44
C PRO A 114 5.81 -7.18 -15.62
N ASP A 115 4.69 -7.66 -16.18
CA ASP A 115 4.03 -7.04 -17.33
C ASP A 115 3.15 -5.84 -16.98
N ALA A 116 2.93 -5.58 -15.71
CA ALA A 116 2.18 -4.41 -15.25
C ALA A 116 2.96 -3.11 -15.46
N ARG A 117 2.68 -2.41 -16.54
CA ARG A 117 3.35 -1.13 -16.88
C ARG A 117 2.38 0.03 -16.88
N ARG A 118 1.12 -0.20 -17.20
CA ARG A 118 0.06 0.80 -17.36
C ARG A 118 -1.29 0.22 -16.97
N LEU A 119 -2.22 1.07 -16.65
CA LEU A 119 -3.56 0.70 -16.18
C LEU A 119 -4.26 -0.30 -17.10
N ALA A 120 -4.15 -0.14 -18.41
CA ALA A 120 -4.76 -1.05 -19.38
C ALA A 120 -4.26 -2.50 -19.28
N ASN A 121 -3.07 -2.75 -18.71
CA ASN A 121 -2.58 -4.12 -18.53
C ASN A 121 -3.45 -4.92 -17.57
N LEU A 122 -4.10 -4.28 -16.59
CA LEU A 122 -4.95 -4.95 -15.61
C LEU A 122 -6.09 -5.77 -16.24
N LYS A 123 -6.52 -5.43 -17.45
CA LYS A 123 -7.53 -6.22 -18.20
C LYS A 123 -7.04 -7.63 -18.56
N ARG A 124 -5.72 -7.87 -18.49
CA ARG A 124 -5.08 -9.16 -18.78
C ARG A 124 -4.35 -9.71 -17.57
N LEU A 125 -4.66 -9.19 -16.38
CA LEU A 125 -4.05 -9.64 -15.14
C LEU A 125 -4.40 -11.13 -14.95
N PRO A 126 -3.42 -12.04 -14.89
CA PRO A 126 -3.66 -13.47 -14.78
C PRO A 126 -3.94 -13.84 -13.31
N VAL A 127 -5.13 -13.55 -12.84
CA VAL A 127 -5.62 -13.88 -11.50
C VAL A 127 -6.93 -14.63 -11.60
N THR A 128 -7.17 -15.55 -10.68
CA THR A 128 -8.39 -16.36 -10.64
C THR A 128 -9.60 -15.54 -10.22
N TYR A 129 -9.40 -14.60 -9.28
CA TYR A 129 -10.48 -13.78 -8.71
C TYR A 129 -10.18 -12.29 -8.82
N GLY A 130 -11.21 -11.49 -9.01
CA GLY A 130 -11.09 -10.04 -9.13
C GLY A 130 -10.40 -9.61 -10.43
N THR A 131 -10.76 -10.26 -11.54
CA THR A 131 -10.30 -9.89 -12.89
C THR A 131 -10.96 -8.60 -13.35
N PHE A 132 -10.28 -7.86 -14.22
CA PHE A 132 -10.83 -6.64 -14.85
C PHE A 132 -11.32 -6.93 -16.28
N THR A 133 -12.13 -7.97 -16.42
CA THR A 133 -12.84 -8.35 -17.65
C THR A 133 -14.30 -7.87 -17.58
N GLY A 134 -14.97 -7.78 -18.72
CA GLY A 134 -16.36 -7.33 -18.79
C GLY A 134 -16.51 -5.81 -18.72
N ASP A 135 -17.57 -5.32 -18.05
CA ASP A 135 -17.89 -3.89 -17.93
C ASP A 135 -16.97 -3.18 -16.94
N VAL A 136 -15.78 -2.83 -17.42
CA VAL A 136 -14.73 -2.17 -16.66
C VAL A 136 -14.65 -0.70 -17.03
N ARG A 137 -14.65 0.18 -16.03
CA ARG A 137 -14.58 1.63 -16.19
C ARG A 137 -13.28 2.19 -15.61
N THR A 138 -12.83 3.31 -16.14
CA THR A 138 -11.76 4.10 -15.52
C THR A 138 -12.39 5.15 -14.61
N ALA A 139 -11.86 5.30 -13.42
CA ALA A 139 -12.31 6.30 -12.44
C ALA A 139 -11.11 6.88 -11.68
N THR A 140 -11.37 7.93 -10.89
CA THR A 140 -10.45 8.41 -9.87
C THR A 140 -11.05 8.07 -8.51
N ILE A 141 -10.34 7.26 -7.71
CA ILE A 141 -10.77 6.81 -6.38
C ILE A 141 -9.59 6.98 -5.43
N GLY A 142 -9.80 7.66 -4.31
CA GLY A 142 -8.75 7.92 -3.32
C GLY A 142 -7.53 8.65 -3.90
N GLY A 143 -7.74 9.53 -4.87
CA GLY A 143 -6.69 10.27 -5.57
C GLY A 143 -5.90 9.45 -6.60
N ARG A 144 -6.29 8.20 -6.88
CA ARG A 144 -5.64 7.33 -7.86
C ARG A 144 -6.51 7.12 -9.09
N ARG A 145 -5.88 7.11 -10.26
CA ARG A 145 -6.54 6.66 -11.49
C ARG A 145 -6.59 5.13 -11.50
N VAL A 146 -7.78 4.57 -11.54
CA VAL A 146 -8.02 3.14 -11.35
C VAL A 146 -8.88 2.54 -12.47
N LEU A 147 -8.81 1.22 -12.66
CA LEU A 147 -9.91 0.47 -13.24
C LEU A 147 -10.86 0.06 -12.12
N THR A 148 -12.16 0.09 -12.41
CA THR A 148 -13.19 -0.37 -11.48
C THR A 148 -14.30 -1.11 -12.21
N LYS A 149 -14.89 -2.08 -11.54
CA LYS A 149 -16.09 -2.80 -11.98
C LYS A 149 -16.96 -3.19 -10.79
N GLU A 150 -18.21 -3.54 -11.05
CA GLU A 150 -19.09 -4.15 -10.06
C GLU A 150 -18.56 -5.55 -9.66
N GLY A 151 -18.88 -5.99 -8.47
CA GLY A 151 -18.64 -7.37 -8.04
C GLY A 151 -19.37 -8.36 -8.94
N ASP A 152 -18.77 -9.51 -9.14
CA ASP A 152 -19.28 -10.56 -10.01
C ASP A 152 -19.80 -11.79 -9.25
N GLY A 153 -20.05 -11.62 -7.96
CA GLY A 153 -20.57 -12.67 -7.08
C GLY A 153 -19.52 -13.67 -6.58
N ALA A 154 -18.39 -13.84 -7.28
CA ALA A 154 -17.34 -14.81 -6.84
C ALA A 154 -16.72 -14.45 -5.48
N LEU A 155 -16.73 -13.17 -5.13
CA LEU A 155 -16.24 -12.61 -3.87
C LEU A 155 -17.30 -11.76 -3.17
N GLY A 156 -18.57 -11.98 -3.51
CA GLY A 156 -19.72 -11.21 -3.08
C GLY A 156 -19.97 -9.98 -3.95
N ASP A 157 -21.14 -9.37 -3.73
CA ASP A 157 -21.49 -8.11 -4.37
C ASP A 157 -20.64 -6.96 -3.81
N GLY A 158 -20.33 -5.98 -4.66
CA GLY A 158 -19.57 -4.83 -4.23
C GLY A 158 -18.78 -4.17 -5.36
N ARG A 159 -17.57 -3.74 -5.08
CA ARG A 159 -16.73 -3.01 -6.01
C ARG A 159 -15.32 -3.58 -6.07
N TYR A 160 -14.84 -3.84 -7.29
CA TYR A 160 -13.44 -4.11 -7.57
C TYR A 160 -12.75 -2.87 -8.09
N VAL A 161 -11.55 -2.60 -7.57
CA VAL A 161 -10.72 -1.47 -7.95
C VAL A 161 -9.28 -1.96 -8.13
N GLY A 162 -8.59 -1.48 -9.17
CA GLY A 162 -7.19 -1.82 -9.37
C GLY A 162 -6.41 -0.72 -10.04
N TRP A 163 -5.13 -0.61 -9.69
CA TRP A 163 -4.21 0.33 -10.31
C TRP A 163 -2.80 -0.23 -10.38
N VAL A 164 -1.98 0.35 -11.25
CA VAL A 164 -0.54 0.11 -11.28
C VAL A 164 0.12 1.16 -10.40
N GLU A 165 0.64 0.74 -9.26
CA GLU A 165 1.32 1.64 -8.32
C GLU A 165 2.67 2.06 -8.88
N ARG A 166 3.39 1.12 -9.48
CA ARG A 166 4.61 1.31 -10.26
C ARG A 166 4.82 0.12 -11.19
N LYS A 167 5.78 0.20 -12.12
CA LYS A 167 6.08 -0.90 -13.04
C LYS A 167 6.30 -2.20 -12.28
N GLY A 168 5.54 -3.22 -12.63
CA GLY A 168 5.60 -4.56 -12.03
C GLY A 168 4.84 -4.70 -10.70
N VAL A 169 4.21 -3.65 -10.19
CA VAL A 169 3.45 -3.69 -8.94
C VAL A 169 2.03 -3.17 -9.16
N VAL A 170 1.08 -4.04 -8.94
CA VAL A 170 -0.36 -3.75 -9.02
C VAL A 170 -0.94 -3.80 -7.61
N VAL A 171 -1.88 -2.93 -7.33
CA VAL A 171 -2.73 -3.04 -6.14
C VAL A 171 -4.16 -3.23 -6.59
N THR A 172 -4.86 -4.17 -5.97
CA THR A 172 -6.29 -4.35 -6.14
C THR A 172 -7.01 -4.30 -4.80
N VAL A 173 -8.21 -3.77 -4.83
CA VAL A 173 -9.11 -3.71 -3.67
C VAL A 173 -10.45 -4.31 -4.07
N MET A 174 -10.93 -5.22 -3.26
CA MET A 174 -12.30 -5.73 -3.33
C MET A 174 -13.02 -5.32 -2.08
N ALA A 175 -14.10 -4.61 -2.22
CA ALA A 175 -14.90 -4.09 -1.11
C ALA A 175 -16.36 -4.50 -1.32
N SER A 176 -16.95 -5.20 -0.34
CA SER A 176 -18.37 -5.55 -0.37
C SER A 176 -19.26 -4.30 -0.35
N THR A 177 -20.51 -4.44 -0.78
CA THR A 177 -21.47 -3.34 -0.94
C THR A 177 -21.52 -2.36 0.24
N PRO A 178 -21.55 -2.79 1.52
CA PRO A 178 -21.57 -1.87 2.65
C PRO A 178 -20.32 -0.97 2.78
N LEU A 179 -19.23 -1.32 2.10
CA LEU A 179 -17.96 -0.59 2.16
C LEU A 179 -17.75 0.37 0.99
N VAL A 180 -18.57 0.28 -0.05
CA VAL A 180 -18.41 1.04 -1.30
C VAL A 180 -18.45 2.55 -1.04
N ALA A 181 -19.32 3.03 -0.16
CA ALA A 181 -19.41 4.44 0.19
C ALA A 181 -18.13 4.99 0.86
N GLY A 182 -17.32 4.12 1.48
CA GLY A 182 -16.05 4.47 2.12
C GLY A 182 -14.81 4.18 1.28
N LEU A 183 -14.98 3.73 0.06
CA LEU A 183 -13.90 3.19 -0.77
C LEU A 183 -12.80 4.22 -1.07
N ASP A 184 -13.14 5.50 -1.25
CA ASP A 184 -12.16 6.58 -1.42
C ASP A 184 -11.17 6.63 -0.27
N ARG A 185 -11.63 6.57 0.97
CA ARG A 185 -10.78 6.60 2.17
C ARG A 185 -9.94 5.35 2.30
N ILE A 186 -10.49 4.19 1.95
CA ILE A 186 -9.77 2.91 1.95
C ILE A 186 -8.60 3.00 0.96
N VAL A 187 -8.88 3.34 -0.30
CA VAL A 187 -7.87 3.45 -1.37
C VAL A 187 -6.84 4.53 -1.05
N ALA A 188 -7.27 5.70 -0.58
CA ALA A 188 -6.37 6.77 -0.15
C ALA A 188 -5.45 6.37 1.01
N GLY A 189 -5.90 5.46 1.87
CA GLY A 189 -5.14 4.95 3.02
C GLY A 189 -4.07 3.92 2.69
N ILE A 190 -4.07 3.34 1.48
CA ILE A 190 -3.09 2.33 1.10
C ILE A 190 -1.77 3.01 0.72
N ARG A 191 -0.67 2.53 1.29
CA ARG A 191 0.70 3.00 1.02
C ARG A 191 1.62 1.81 0.79
N LEU A 192 2.46 1.91 -0.23
CA LEU A 192 3.55 0.98 -0.52
C LEU A 192 4.89 1.70 -0.31
N PRO A 193 6.00 0.95 -0.09
CA PRO A 193 7.33 1.53 0.07
C PRO A 193 7.86 2.13 -1.22
#